data_5765b1161e55f9aef6cb5feb2be6d2a9
#
_entry.id   5765b1161e55f9aef6cb5feb2be6d2a9
#
_cell.length_a   1.000
_cell.length_b   1.000
_cell.length_c   1.000
_cell.angle_alpha   90.00
_cell.angle_beta   90.00
_cell.angle_gamma   90.00
#
_symmetry.space_group_name_H-M   'P 1'
#
loop_
_entity.id
_entity.type
_entity.pdbx_description
1 polymer ?
#
loop_
_entity_poly.entity_id
_entity_poly.type
_entity_poly.pdbx_seq_one_letter_code
_entity_poly.pdbx_strand_id
1 'polypeptide(L)'
;AGLDLNTDDLLRLQKLFKWWDDKLRRKNEMRIVANGAWVQFLTSDGLPASNPPWGYISKLDLVSGKILWNVPVGDIDVGGKKIKIGTANYGGLATNSAGILFFTGTEDSKAYAFDADTGQELWSYEMDAAGSAPPIIFNHNKKQYVSFLSTGGHFHNFKKKSSTIYTFTISE
;
A
#
# COMPACT_ATOMS: atom_id res chain seq x y z
N ALA A 1 0.39 -22.01 -8.43
CA ALA A 1 0.86 -23.38 -8.26
C ALA A 1 2.03 -23.35 -7.28
N GLY A 2 1.82 -23.82 -6.04
CA GLY A 2 2.89 -23.96 -5.06
C GLY A 2 3.83 -25.09 -5.47
N LEU A 3 5.14 -24.90 -5.36
CA LEU A 3 6.09 -26.00 -5.47
C LEU A 3 5.90 -26.89 -4.23
N ASP A 4 5.40 -28.09 -4.43
CA ASP A 4 5.32 -29.11 -3.39
C ASP A 4 6.69 -29.80 -3.31
N LEU A 5 7.54 -29.28 -2.41
CA LEU A 5 8.88 -29.80 -2.18
C LEU A 5 8.80 -30.93 -1.14
N ASN A 6 9.19 -32.13 -1.52
CA ASN A 6 9.31 -33.25 -0.59
C ASN A 6 10.55 -33.10 0.31
N THR A 7 10.64 -33.92 1.36
CA THR A 7 11.74 -33.88 2.36
C THR A 7 13.12 -34.08 1.72
N ASP A 8 13.23 -34.86 0.67
CA ASP A 8 14.51 -35.14 -0.02
C ASP A 8 14.96 -33.92 -0.83
N ASP A 9 14.02 -33.19 -1.44
CA ASP A 9 14.30 -31.95 -2.16
C ASP A 9 14.78 -30.86 -1.21
N LEU A 10 14.17 -30.75 -0.02
CA LEU A 10 14.61 -29.82 1.01
C LEU A 10 16.02 -30.14 1.52
N LEU A 11 16.35 -31.41 1.72
CA LEU A 11 17.69 -31.86 2.10
C LEU A 11 18.73 -31.58 1.00
N ARG A 12 18.37 -31.75 -0.28
CA ARG A 12 19.23 -31.42 -1.40
C ARG A 12 19.49 -29.93 -1.49
N LEU A 13 18.46 -29.10 -1.31
CA LEU A 13 18.60 -27.65 -1.27
C LEU A 13 19.49 -27.20 -0.11
N GLN A 14 19.31 -27.75 1.10
CA GLN A 14 20.18 -27.44 2.24
C GLN A 14 21.65 -27.80 2.00
N LYS A 15 21.93 -28.96 1.36
CA LYS A 15 23.28 -29.35 0.97
C LYS A 15 23.88 -28.41 -0.08
N LEU A 16 23.07 -27.95 -1.02
CA LEU A 16 23.48 -27.02 -2.07
C LEU A 16 23.83 -25.64 -1.49
N PHE A 17 23.01 -25.12 -0.59
CA PHE A 17 23.26 -23.87 0.10
C PHE A 17 24.49 -23.93 1.00
N LYS A 18 24.69 -25.04 1.73
CA LYS A 18 25.89 -25.26 2.53
C LYS A 18 27.16 -25.32 1.67
N TRP A 19 27.10 -26.03 0.53
CA TRP A 19 28.23 -26.10 -0.41
C TRP A 19 28.57 -24.72 -0.99
N TRP A 20 27.53 -23.89 -1.28
CA TRP A 20 27.73 -22.53 -1.78
C TRP A 20 28.35 -21.62 -0.72
N ASP A 21 27.88 -21.69 0.50
CA ASP A 21 28.44 -20.93 1.64
C ASP A 21 29.89 -21.30 1.90
N ASP A 22 30.23 -22.60 1.87
CA ASP A 22 31.58 -23.09 2.03
C ASP A 22 32.50 -22.66 0.87
N LYS A 23 31.97 -22.56 -0.35
CA LYS A 23 32.73 -22.12 -1.53
C LYS A 23 33.00 -20.62 -1.51
N LEU A 24 32.06 -19.81 -1.04
CA LEU A 24 32.19 -18.37 -0.87
C LEU A 24 33.17 -18.02 0.26
N ARG A 25 33.17 -18.77 1.34
CA ARG A 25 34.08 -18.57 2.49
C ARG A 25 35.57 -18.82 2.11
N ARG A 26 35.83 -19.68 1.17
CA ARG A 26 37.23 -20.04 0.75
C ARG A 26 37.92 -18.98 -0.09
N LYS A 27 37.19 -17.98 -0.60
CA LYS A 27 37.77 -17.04 -1.57
C LYS A 27 38.15 -15.67 -1.03
N ASN A 28 37.97 -15.38 0.26
CA ASN A 28 38.21 -14.03 0.83
C ASN A 28 37.51 -12.90 0.06
N GLU A 29 36.47 -13.21 -0.70
CA GLU A 29 35.70 -12.26 -1.49
C GLU A 29 34.48 -11.79 -0.69
N MET A 30 34.12 -10.54 -0.89
CA MET A 30 33.02 -9.83 -0.28
C MET A 30 31.77 -10.73 -0.09
N ARG A 31 31.38 -10.94 1.15
CA ARG A 31 30.22 -11.74 1.51
C ARG A 31 28.96 -10.96 1.15
N ILE A 32 28.38 -11.25 0.00
CA ILE A 32 27.03 -10.75 -0.33
C ILE A 32 26.04 -11.58 0.48
N VAL A 33 25.61 -11.06 1.61
CA VAL A 33 24.50 -11.64 2.37
C VAL A 33 23.23 -11.06 1.75
N ALA A 34 22.56 -11.82 0.89
CA ALA A 34 21.22 -11.52 0.45
C ALA A 34 20.25 -11.82 1.63
N ASN A 35 20.11 -10.89 2.54
CA ASN A 35 18.97 -10.90 3.44
C ASN A 35 17.76 -10.55 2.60
N GLY A 36 16.84 -11.50 2.40
CA GLY A 36 15.55 -11.29 1.74
C GLY A 36 14.63 -10.46 2.62
N ALA A 37 14.99 -9.22 2.89
CA ALA A 37 14.17 -8.25 3.59
C ALA A 37 13.73 -7.16 2.59
N TRP A 38 12.51 -6.69 2.74
CA TRP A 38 12.06 -5.47 2.08
C TRP A 38 12.80 -4.29 2.70
N VAL A 39 13.77 -3.75 1.99
CA VAL A 39 14.50 -2.55 2.39
C VAL A 39 14.05 -1.42 1.47
N GLN A 40 13.52 -0.37 2.08
CA GLN A 40 13.19 0.85 1.33
C GLN A 40 14.48 1.55 0.93
N PHE A 41 14.60 1.91 -0.35
CA PHE A 41 15.68 2.75 -0.84
C PHE A 41 15.30 4.22 -0.60
N LEU A 42 15.87 4.80 0.45
CA LEU A 42 15.57 6.14 0.92
C LEU A 42 16.78 7.07 0.78
N THR A 43 16.49 8.37 0.66
CA THR A 43 17.48 9.45 0.82
C THR A 43 17.90 9.60 2.28
N SER A 44 18.91 10.41 2.55
CA SER A 44 19.34 10.76 3.92
C SER A 44 18.24 11.39 4.76
N ASP A 45 17.27 12.04 4.12
CA ASP A 45 16.13 12.71 4.76
C ASP A 45 14.92 11.75 4.97
N GLY A 46 15.09 10.47 4.61
CA GLY A 46 14.07 9.45 4.81
C GLY A 46 12.97 9.45 3.74
N LEU A 47 13.13 10.16 2.64
CA LEU A 47 12.22 10.14 1.50
C LEU A 47 12.59 9.02 0.52
N PRO A 48 11.64 8.47 -0.27
CA PRO A 48 11.98 7.54 -1.34
C PRO A 48 13.01 8.14 -2.31
N ALA A 49 14.05 7.37 -2.64
CA ALA A 49 15.15 7.83 -3.51
C ALA A 49 14.79 7.83 -5.00
N SER A 50 13.53 7.68 -5.34
CA SER A 50 12.96 7.86 -6.67
C SER A 50 12.24 9.20 -6.77
N ASN A 51 12.06 9.70 -8.00
CA ASN A 51 11.26 10.90 -8.20
C ASN A 51 9.79 10.68 -7.85
N PRO A 52 9.12 11.64 -7.17
CA PRO A 52 7.69 11.60 -6.93
C PRO A 52 6.91 11.74 -8.26
N PRO A 53 5.62 11.41 -8.30
CA PRO A 53 4.80 10.89 -7.19
C PRO A 53 5.11 9.44 -6.82
N TRP A 54 4.99 9.09 -5.52
CA TRP A 54 5.33 7.76 -5.02
C TRP A 54 4.12 6.82 -4.87
N GLY A 55 2.92 7.34 -5.04
CA GLY A 55 1.69 6.56 -5.03
C GLY A 55 0.61 7.18 -5.89
N TYR A 56 -0.16 6.32 -6.56
CA TYR A 56 -1.22 6.71 -7.48
C TYR A 56 -2.46 5.88 -7.28
N ILE A 57 -3.60 6.46 -7.66
CA ILE A 57 -4.79 5.74 -8.08
C ILE A 57 -4.93 5.96 -9.58
N SER A 58 -5.21 4.90 -10.32
CA SER A 58 -5.32 4.93 -11.78
C SER A 58 -6.61 4.25 -12.23
N LYS A 59 -7.26 4.80 -13.24
CA LYS A 59 -8.34 4.12 -13.98
C LYS A 59 -7.77 3.55 -15.26
N LEU A 60 -7.95 2.26 -15.45
CA LEU A 60 -7.51 1.53 -16.64
C LEU A 60 -8.72 1.07 -17.44
N ASP A 61 -8.72 1.34 -18.72
CA ASP A 61 -9.65 0.69 -19.67
C ASP A 61 -9.15 -0.72 -19.97
N LEU A 62 -9.88 -1.73 -19.53
CA LEU A 62 -9.50 -3.12 -19.68
C LEU A 62 -9.58 -3.64 -21.13
N VAL A 63 -10.32 -2.95 -22.01
CA VAL A 63 -10.44 -3.33 -23.41
C VAL A 63 -9.25 -2.85 -24.23
N SER A 64 -8.89 -1.57 -24.04
CA SER A 64 -7.79 -0.96 -24.79
C SER A 64 -6.43 -1.03 -24.07
N GLY A 65 -6.42 -1.37 -22.77
CA GLY A 65 -5.24 -1.33 -21.91
C GLY A 65 -4.71 0.07 -21.60
N LYS A 66 -5.49 1.11 -21.91
CA LYS A 66 -5.06 2.50 -21.71
C LYS A 66 -5.41 3.00 -20.32
N ILE A 67 -4.50 3.78 -19.74
CA ILE A 67 -4.78 4.54 -18.53
C ILE A 67 -5.63 5.76 -18.93
N LEU A 68 -6.85 5.85 -18.37
CA LEU A 68 -7.78 6.94 -18.64
C LEU A 68 -7.46 8.15 -17.77
N TRP A 69 -7.11 7.95 -16.52
CA TRP A 69 -6.58 8.97 -15.62
C TRP A 69 -5.64 8.34 -14.57
N ASN A 70 -4.79 9.18 -14.01
CA ASN A 70 -3.81 8.80 -13.01
C ASN A 70 -3.61 9.97 -12.05
N VAL A 71 -3.94 9.81 -10.78
CA VAL A 71 -3.88 10.88 -9.77
C VAL A 71 -2.98 10.48 -8.60
N PRO A 72 -2.06 11.35 -8.16
CA PRO A 72 -1.30 11.13 -6.95
C PRO A 72 -2.21 11.10 -5.73
N VAL A 73 -1.97 10.17 -4.79
CA VAL A 73 -2.74 10.05 -3.55
C VAL A 73 -1.83 9.96 -2.35
N GLY A 74 -2.19 10.69 -1.30
CA GLY A 74 -1.44 10.81 -0.06
C GLY A 74 -0.58 12.07 0.00
N ASP A 75 -0.56 12.65 1.20
CA ASP A 75 0.23 13.83 1.53
C ASP A 75 1.48 13.43 2.31
N ILE A 76 2.57 14.15 2.12
CA ILE A 76 3.74 14.11 3.01
C ILE A 76 3.86 15.42 3.77
N ASP A 77 4.45 15.34 4.96
CA ASP A 77 4.82 16.53 5.74
C ASP A 77 6.30 16.85 5.49
N VAL A 78 6.56 18.01 4.92
CA VAL A 78 7.90 18.53 4.71
C VAL A 78 8.03 19.86 5.47
N GLY A 79 8.65 19.80 6.64
CA GLY A 79 8.87 21.00 7.46
C GLY A 79 7.56 21.66 7.96
N GLY A 80 6.53 20.86 8.27
CA GLY A 80 5.22 21.33 8.75
C GLY A 80 4.25 21.72 7.63
N LYS A 81 4.63 21.55 6.36
CA LYS A 81 3.77 21.79 5.20
C LYS A 81 3.36 20.47 4.58
N LYS A 82 2.05 20.20 4.53
CA LYS A 82 1.50 19.03 3.80
C LYS A 82 1.56 19.28 2.30
N ILE A 83 2.21 18.36 1.57
CA ILE A 83 2.37 18.42 0.12
C ILE A 83 1.76 17.15 -0.47
N LYS A 84 0.81 17.34 -1.39
CA LYS A 84 0.14 16.23 -2.11
C LYS A 84 1.01 15.76 -3.27
N ILE A 85 1.85 14.80 -3.04
CA ILE A 85 2.76 14.25 -4.04
C ILE A 85 2.65 12.73 -4.21
N GLY A 86 1.65 12.13 -3.57
CA GLY A 86 1.49 10.68 -3.53
C GLY A 86 2.47 10.01 -2.58
N THR A 87 1.99 9.08 -1.79
CA THR A 87 2.80 8.29 -0.85
C THR A 87 2.66 6.80 -1.14
N ALA A 88 3.57 5.99 -0.61
CA ALA A 88 3.38 4.55 -0.61
C ALA A 88 2.01 4.22 -0.03
N ASN A 89 1.29 3.30 -0.67
CA ASN A 89 -0.05 2.90 -0.25
C ASN A 89 -0.19 1.38 -0.25
N TYR A 90 -0.93 0.89 0.74
CA TYR A 90 -1.15 -0.55 0.96
C TYR A 90 -2.62 -0.89 1.18
N GLY A 91 -3.50 0.09 1.04
CA GLY A 91 -4.94 -0.08 1.11
C GLY A 91 -5.53 -0.65 -0.17
N GLY A 92 -6.80 -0.97 -0.11
CA GLY A 92 -7.58 -1.36 -1.27
C GLY A 92 -8.61 -0.30 -1.65
N LEU A 93 -9.28 -0.54 -2.76
CA LEU A 93 -10.33 0.30 -3.32
C LEU A 93 -11.68 -0.39 -3.17
N ALA A 94 -12.74 0.42 -2.98
CA ALA A 94 -14.13 -0.01 -3.11
C ALA A 94 -14.90 1.05 -3.89
N THR A 95 -15.80 0.62 -4.78
CA THR A 95 -16.65 1.53 -5.56
C THR A 95 -18.13 1.22 -5.34
N ASN A 96 -18.97 2.25 -5.40
CA ASN A 96 -20.41 2.08 -5.40
C ASN A 96 -21.02 2.30 -6.80
N SER A 97 -22.31 2.02 -6.96
CA SER A 97 -23.02 2.20 -8.22
C SER A 97 -23.20 3.67 -8.63
N ALA A 98 -22.99 4.62 -7.72
CA ALA A 98 -23.02 6.05 -8.00
C ALA A 98 -21.71 6.60 -8.56
N GLY A 99 -20.71 5.73 -8.81
CA GLY A 99 -19.41 6.15 -9.36
C GLY A 99 -18.49 6.80 -8.33
N ILE A 100 -18.70 6.56 -7.02
CA ILE A 100 -17.78 7.02 -5.98
C ILE A 100 -16.81 5.89 -5.66
N LEU A 101 -15.52 6.22 -5.69
CA LEU A 101 -14.42 5.35 -5.34
C LEU A 101 -13.91 5.70 -3.95
N PHE A 102 -13.95 4.76 -3.02
CA PHE A 102 -13.41 4.90 -1.67
C PHE A 102 -12.05 4.24 -1.56
N PHE A 103 -11.14 4.89 -0.84
CA PHE A 103 -9.75 4.44 -0.70
C PHE A 103 -9.18 4.83 0.66
N THR A 104 -8.26 4.02 1.16
CA THR A 104 -7.41 4.30 2.32
C THR A 104 -6.08 3.56 2.16
N GLY A 105 -5.11 3.83 3.03
CA GLY A 105 -3.83 3.09 3.06
C GLY A 105 -2.61 3.91 2.68
N THR A 106 -2.74 5.23 2.66
CA THR A 106 -1.63 6.18 2.50
C THR A 106 -0.98 6.53 3.84
N GLU A 107 0.26 7.02 3.82
CA GLU A 107 1.03 7.37 5.02
C GLU A 107 0.41 8.51 5.83
N ASP A 108 -0.40 9.35 5.21
CA ASP A 108 -1.10 10.47 5.86
C ASP A 108 -2.30 10.05 6.72
N SER A 109 -2.58 8.74 6.79
CA SER A 109 -3.66 8.18 7.60
C SER A 109 -5.07 8.67 7.23
N LYS A 110 -5.31 8.97 5.96
CA LYS A 110 -6.63 9.45 5.50
C LYS A 110 -7.48 8.35 4.88
N ALA A 111 -8.78 8.50 5.05
CA ALA A 111 -9.82 7.93 4.20
C ALA A 111 -10.16 8.94 3.10
N TYR A 112 -10.40 8.47 1.89
CA TYR A 112 -10.68 9.29 0.72
C TYR A 112 -11.91 8.82 -0.02
N ALA A 113 -12.59 9.77 -0.68
CA ALA A 113 -13.57 9.50 -1.72
C ALA A 113 -13.20 10.28 -2.98
N PHE A 114 -13.25 9.59 -4.12
CA PHE A 114 -12.94 10.14 -5.44
C PHE A 114 -14.12 9.90 -6.38
N ASP A 115 -14.27 10.77 -7.34
CA ASP A 115 -15.10 10.54 -8.52
C ASP A 115 -14.39 9.49 -9.40
N ALA A 116 -15.05 8.35 -9.63
CA ALA A 116 -14.46 7.23 -10.37
C ALA A 116 -14.29 7.51 -11.87
N ASP A 117 -14.97 8.52 -12.42
CA ASP A 117 -14.87 8.87 -13.84
C ASP A 117 -13.74 9.84 -14.09
N THR A 118 -13.52 10.78 -13.20
CA THR A 118 -12.55 11.87 -13.38
C THR A 118 -11.28 11.72 -12.53
N GLY A 119 -11.32 10.93 -11.46
CA GLY A 119 -10.24 10.87 -10.47
C GLY A 119 -10.18 12.08 -9.54
N GLN A 120 -11.20 12.96 -9.57
CA GLN A 120 -11.25 14.12 -8.67
C GLN A 120 -11.50 13.66 -7.23
N GLU A 121 -10.72 14.20 -6.28
CA GLU A 121 -10.99 14.02 -4.86
C GLU A 121 -12.26 14.79 -4.47
N LEU A 122 -13.22 14.06 -3.92
CA LEU A 122 -14.51 14.60 -3.47
C LEU A 122 -14.52 14.87 -1.97
N TRP A 123 -13.80 14.04 -1.20
CA TRP A 123 -13.78 14.10 0.24
C TRP A 123 -12.56 13.37 0.81
N SER A 124 -12.09 13.84 1.96
CA SER A 124 -11.12 13.12 2.77
C SER A 124 -11.36 13.34 4.26
N TYR A 125 -10.93 12.36 5.06
CA TYR A 125 -11.05 12.36 6.52
C TYR A 125 -9.79 11.80 7.15
N GLU A 126 -9.22 12.49 8.14
CA GLU A 126 -8.05 12.04 8.88
C GLU A 126 -8.46 11.02 9.95
N MET A 127 -7.92 9.81 9.87
CA MET A 127 -8.12 8.72 10.83
C MET A 127 -6.97 8.66 11.83
N ASP A 128 -7.10 7.87 12.89
CA ASP A 128 -6.04 7.66 13.88
C ASP A 128 -4.76 7.07 13.29
N ALA A 129 -4.93 6.16 12.32
CA ALA A 129 -3.83 5.50 11.61
C ALA A 129 -4.27 5.13 10.18
N ALA A 130 -3.31 4.77 9.34
CA ALA A 130 -3.60 4.31 7.99
C ALA A 130 -4.46 3.03 7.99
N GLY A 131 -5.34 2.89 7.01
CA GLY A 131 -6.06 1.64 6.76
C GLY A 131 -5.27 0.74 5.85
N SER A 132 -5.16 -0.54 6.17
CA SER A 132 -4.46 -1.55 5.33
C SER A 132 -5.41 -2.54 4.66
N ALA A 133 -6.72 -2.38 4.85
CA ALA A 133 -7.77 -3.20 4.25
C ALA A 133 -8.62 -2.36 3.29
N PRO A 134 -9.21 -2.98 2.24
CA PRO A 134 -10.19 -2.31 1.40
C PRO A 134 -11.37 -1.79 2.23
N PRO A 135 -11.95 -0.63 1.89
CA PRO A 135 -13.19 -0.16 2.50
C PRO A 135 -14.35 -1.13 2.22
N ILE A 136 -15.30 -1.19 3.12
CA ILE A 136 -16.52 -2.00 2.98
C ILE A 136 -17.70 -1.08 2.74
N ILE A 137 -18.44 -1.30 1.65
CA ILE A 137 -19.68 -0.59 1.33
C ILE A 137 -20.85 -1.51 1.59
N PHE A 138 -21.83 -1.06 2.34
CA PHE A 138 -23.04 -1.83 2.63
C PHE A 138 -24.27 -0.93 2.77
N ASN A 139 -25.45 -1.53 2.60
CA ASN A 139 -26.73 -0.84 2.77
C ASN A 139 -27.43 -1.34 4.04
N HIS A 140 -27.93 -0.41 4.84
CA HIS A 140 -28.76 -0.70 6.00
C HIS A 140 -29.87 0.34 6.13
N ASN A 141 -31.11 -0.10 6.33
CA ASN A 141 -32.28 0.78 6.45
C ASN A 141 -32.38 1.84 5.35
N LYS A 142 -32.22 1.43 4.09
CA LYS A 142 -32.24 2.27 2.88
C LYS A 142 -31.13 3.34 2.79
N LYS A 143 -30.17 3.32 3.70
CA LYS A 143 -28.98 4.18 3.66
C LYS A 143 -27.75 3.37 3.28
N GLN A 144 -26.87 3.99 2.51
CA GLN A 144 -25.57 3.43 2.19
C GLN A 144 -24.53 3.90 3.21
N TYR A 145 -23.71 2.96 3.62
CA TYR A 145 -22.60 3.17 4.55
C TYR A 145 -21.30 2.76 3.90
N VAL A 146 -20.23 3.42 4.26
CA VAL A 146 -18.86 3.01 3.98
C VAL A 146 -18.08 2.91 5.28
N SER A 147 -17.38 1.79 5.48
CA SER A 147 -16.54 1.58 6.67
C SER A 147 -15.08 1.44 6.26
N PHE A 148 -14.23 2.10 7.04
CA PHE A 148 -12.77 2.04 6.93
C PHE A 148 -12.19 1.48 8.21
N LEU A 149 -11.23 0.57 8.07
CA LEU A 149 -10.52 -0.01 9.20
C LEU A 149 -9.17 0.71 9.37
N SER A 150 -9.05 1.48 10.46
CA SER A 150 -7.83 2.20 10.84
C SER A 150 -6.99 1.32 11.76
N THR A 151 -5.96 0.69 11.22
CA THR A 151 -5.10 -0.23 11.98
C THR A 151 -3.65 0.21 12.05
N GLY A 152 -3.20 1.06 11.12
CA GLY A 152 -1.80 1.19 10.83
C GLY A 152 -1.29 -0.09 10.18
N GLY A 153 -0.01 -0.35 10.21
CA GLY A 153 0.52 -1.50 9.52
C GLY A 153 1.85 -2.01 10.04
N HIS A 154 2.26 -3.15 9.49
CA HIS A 154 3.60 -3.71 9.68
C HIS A 154 4.66 -3.02 8.81
N PHE A 155 4.26 -2.16 7.89
CA PHE A 155 5.16 -1.48 6.98
C PHE A 155 5.81 -0.28 7.67
N HIS A 156 7.09 -0.07 7.38
CA HIS A 156 7.96 0.90 8.08
C HIS A 156 7.44 2.34 8.06
N ASN A 157 6.60 2.69 7.09
CA ASN A 157 6.06 4.04 6.93
C ASN A 157 4.82 4.31 7.77
N PHE A 158 4.13 3.27 8.25
CA PHE A 158 2.93 3.42 9.07
C PHE A 158 3.31 3.47 10.56
N LYS A 159 3.74 4.63 11.01
CA LYS A 159 4.22 4.84 12.38
C LYS A 159 3.11 4.74 13.43
N LYS A 160 1.89 5.10 13.06
CA LYS A 160 0.72 5.08 13.96
C LYS A 160 0.04 3.72 13.91
N LYS A 161 -0.49 3.27 15.06
CA LYS A 161 -1.31 2.07 15.19
C LYS A 161 -2.64 2.42 15.83
N SER A 162 -3.70 1.75 15.40
CA SER A 162 -5.06 1.91 15.91
C SER A 162 -5.81 0.58 15.81
N SER A 163 -7.01 0.54 16.37
CA SER A 163 -7.97 -0.56 16.22
C SER A 163 -9.38 0.01 16.04
N THR A 164 -9.50 1.11 15.32
CA THR A 164 -10.74 1.88 15.15
C THR A 164 -11.39 1.53 13.81
N ILE A 165 -12.71 1.39 13.82
CA ILE A 165 -13.55 1.30 12.61
C ILE A 165 -14.28 2.63 12.47
N TYR A 166 -14.07 3.30 11.35
CA TYR A 166 -14.79 4.52 10.97
C TYR A 166 -15.90 4.15 9.99
N THR A 167 -17.13 4.50 10.31
CA THR A 167 -18.27 4.27 9.43
C THR A 167 -18.96 5.59 9.11
N PHE A 168 -19.12 5.85 7.84
CA PHE A 168 -19.73 7.08 7.32
C PHE A 168 -21.00 6.75 6.52
N THR A 169 -21.92 7.70 6.51
CA THR A 169 -23.10 7.70 5.63
C THR A 169 -23.32 9.11 5.12
N ILE A 170 -23.94 9.24 3.97
CA ILE A 170 -24.38 10.53 3.45
C ILE A 170 -25.63 10.91 4.24
N SER A 171 -25.60 12.05 4.95
CA SER A 171 -26.80 12.67 5.52
C SER A 171 -27.55 13.40 4.40
N GLU A 172 -28.85 13.18 4.31
CA GLU A 172 -29.74 14.02 3.50
C GLU A 172 -29.79 15.45 4.05
#